data_62d39b6c8f03ee4fbde0f6b43bcc4c8c
#
_entry.id   62d39b6c8f03ee4fbde0f6b43bcc4c8c
#
_cell.length_a   1.000
_cell.length_b   1.000
_cell.length_c   1.000
_cell.angle_alpha   90.00
_cell.angle_beta   90.00
_cell.angle_gamma   90.00
#
_symmetry.space_group_name_H-M   'P 1'
#
loop_
_entity.id
_entity.type
_entity.pdbx_description
1 polymer ?
#
loop_
_entity_poly.entity_id
_entity_poly.type
_entity_poly.pdbx_seq_one_letter_code
_entity_poly.pdbx_strand_id
1 'polypeptide(L)'
;MLSPRKRQHIWYLYRGGGLPAVITWAIRALLSPLYHREARHIVARKMPERSPLDSIGREKESTDGECLTVESSEALRAVEGAIPSSITYPLESLRKYLAQGCVIFLVFCPKGTGQERTFVGYVIYQRGVFSVLGREKALPFNMFFGRYRQTLPEYRGQRYSSILNITRDEYCRRNGIQFLCGTIAPDNRSSLKSALTRDEYKIIGTAVRVSILRGRFVWETPWERIEAALQDFVRQETRG
;
A
#
# COMPACT_ATOMS: atom_id res chain seq x y z
N MET A 1 3.49 -34.70 -4.17
CA MET A 1 2.30 -34.15 -4.89
C MET A 1 2.25 -32.64 -4.76
N LEU A 2 1.93 -31.91 -5.86
CA LEU A 2 1.74 -30.45 -5.83
C LEU A 2 0.43 -30.13 -5.11
N SER A 3 0.44 -29.06 -4.26
CA SER A 3 -0.79 -28.58 -3.61
C SER A 3 -1.82 -28.08 -4.65
N PRO A 4 -3.13 -28.10 -4.33
CA PRO A 4 -4.18 -27.63 -5.25
C PRO A 4 -3.94 -26.20 -5.76
N ARG A 5 -3.46 -25.29 -4.90
CA ARG A 5 -3.10 -23.89 -5.27
C ARG A 5 -1.97 -23.83 -6.29
N LYS A 6 -0.94 -24.69 -6.15
CA LYS A 6 0.17 -24.74 -7.13
C LYS A 6 -0.30 -25.29 -8.47
N ARG A 7 -1.19 -26.30 -8.49
CA ARG A 7 -1.77 -26.82 -9.75
C ARG A 7 -2.59 -25.77 -10.49
N GLN A 8 -3.44 -25.05 -9.76
CA GLN A 8 -4.24 -23.96 -10.33
C GLN A 8 -3.36 -22.85 -10.90
N HIS A 9 -2.29 -22.46 -10.20
CA HIS A 9 -1.34 -21.45 -10.65
C HIS A 9 -0.61 -21.88 -11.94
N ILE A 10 -0.15 -23.15 -12.01
CA ILE A 10 0.48 -23.71 -13.21
C ILE A 10 -0.49 -23.68 -14.39
N TRP A 11 -1.76 -24.01 -14.18
CA TRP A 11 -2.77 -23.98 -15.20
C TRP A 11 -3.03 -22.57 -15.76
N TYR A 12 -3.06 -21.54 -14.88
CA TYR A 12 -3.14 -20.14 -15.31
C TYR A 12 -1.93 -19.68 -16.11
N LEU A 13 -0.73 -20.08 -15.69
CA LEU A 13 0.50 -19.78 -16.46
C LEU A 13 0.49 -20.43 -17.83
N TYR A 14 0.04 -21.68 -17.93
CA TYR A 14 -0.08 -22.39 -19.19
C TYR A 14 -1.09 -21.73 -20.15
N ARG A 15 -2.27 -21.32 -19.66
CA ARG A 15 -3.27 -20.62 -20.47
C ARG A 15 -2.82 -19.23 -20.93
N GLY A 16 -2.07 -18.51 -20.10
CA GLY A 16 -1.65 -17.13 -20.40
C GLY A 16 -0.36 -17.01 -21.20
N GLY A 17 0.53 -18.00 -21.15
CA GLY A 17 1.87 -17.91 -21.77
C GLY A 17 2.40 -19.25 -22.31
N GLY A 18 1.57 -20.30 -22.31
CA GLY A 18 1.92 -21.62 -22.82
C GLY A 18 3.03 -22.32 -22.03
N LEU A 19 3.62 -23.33 -22.65
CA LEU A 19 4.70 -24.14 -22.07
C LEU A 19 5.92 -23.32 -21.63
N PRO A 20 6.37 -22.27 -22.35
CA PRO A 20 7.50 -21.45 -21.92
C PRO A 20 7.27 -20.75 -20.57
N ALA A 21 6.06 -20.29 -20.30
CA ALA A 21 5.74 -19.65 -19.02
C ALA A 21 5.80 -20.64 -17.85
N VAL A 22 5.33 -21.88 -18.07
CA VAL A 22 5.41 -22.96 -17.07
C VAL A 22 6.87 -23.36 -16.81
N ILE A 23 7.68 -23.52 -17.88
CA ILE A 23 9.10 -23.85 -17.75
C ILE A 23 9.83 -22.74 -16.98
N THR A 24 9.62 -21.49 -17.34
CA THR A 24 10.23 -20.34 -16.66
C THR A 24 9.86 -20.31 -15.18
N TRP A 25 8.59 -20.57 -14.87
CA TRP A 25 8.14 -20.66 -13.47
C TRP A 25 8.80 -21.84 -12.74
N ALA A 26 8.89 -23.01 -13.35
CA ALA A 26 9.51 -24.18 -12.74
C ALA A 26 11.01 -23.97 -12.48
N ILE A 27 11.73 -23.37 -13.44
CA ILE A 27 13.15 -23.00 -13.26
C ILE A 27 13.30 -21.98 -12.11
N ARG A 28 12.46 -20.95 -12.07
CA ARG A 28 12.46 -19.97 -10.96
C ARG A 28 12.15 -20.62 -9.62
N ALA A 29 11.20 -21.54 -9.56
CA ALA A 29 10.86 -22.27 -8.34
C ALA A 29 12.00 -23.18 -7.86
N LEU A 30 12.71 -23.84 -8.78
CA LEU A 30 13.89 -24.64 -8.50
C LEU A 30 15.09 -23.81 -8.03
N LEU A 31 15.29 -22.64 -8.67
CA LEU A 31 16.41 -21.75 -8.35
C LEU A 31 16.10 -20.82 -7.16
N SER A 32 14.83 -20.66 -6.75
CA SER A 32 14.45 -19.75 -5.67
C SER A 32 15.16 -20.00 -4.33
N PRO A 33 15.49 -21.25 -3.94
CA PRO A 33 16.31 -21.49 -2.76
C PRO A 33 17.77 -21.05 -2.92
N LEU A 34 18.24 -20.95 -4.16
CA LEU A 34 19.62 -20.57 -4.49
C LEU A 34 19.73 -19.08 -4.79
N TYR A 35 18.68 -18.48 -5.36
CA TYR A 35 18.64 -17.09 -5.76
C TYR A 35 17.25 -16.51 -5.53
N HIS A 36 17.15 -15.48 -4.72
CA HIS A 36 15.93 -14.70 -4.51
C HIS A 36 16.22 -13.22 -4.71
N ARG A 37 15.43 -12.56 -5.55
CA ARG A 37 15.50 -11.12 -5.77
C ARG A 37 14.14 -10.51 -5.46
N GLU A 38 14.15 -9.55 -4.56
CA GLU A 38 13.01 -8.68 -4.27
C GLU A 38 13.36 -7.24 -4.67
N ALA A 39 12.44 -6.56 -5.31
CA ALA A 39 12.59 -5.15 -5.66
C ALA A 39 11.34 -4.39 -5.25
N ARG A 40 11.52 -3.12 -4.85
CA ARG A 40 10.43 -2.20 -4.51
C ARG A 40 10.73 -0.82 -5.10
N HIS A 41 9.83 -0.30 -5.92
CA HIS A 41 9.86 1.11 -6.27
C HIS A 41 9.51 1.94 -5.04
N ILE A 42 10.29 2.95 -4.76
CA ILE A 42 10.01 3.95 -3.73
C ILE A 42 9.25 5.06 -4.45
N VAL A 43 8.03 5.30 -3.97
CA VAL A 43 7.16 6.34 -4.54
C VAL A 43 6.90 7.40 -3.49
N ALA A 44 6.87 8.67 -3.91
CA ALA A 44 6.57 9.79 -3.03
C ALA A 44 5.77 10.87 -3.78
N ARG A 45 4.98 11.66 -3.02
CA ARG A 45 4.32 12.87 -3.52
C ARG A 45 4.27 13.95 -2.46
N LYS A 46 4.25 15.22 -2.88
CA LYS A 46 3.91 16.38 -2.04
C LYS A 46 2.41 16.40 -1.81
N MET A 47 1.99 16.78 -0.63
CA MET A 47 0.58 17.00 -0.36
C MET A 47 0.11 18.29 -1.04
N PRO A 48 -1.08 18.30 -1.66
CA PRO A 48 -1.63 19.52 -2.24
C PRO A 48 -1.92 20.53 -1.14
N GLU A 49 -1.60 21.80 -1.41
CA GLU A 49 -1.84 22.89 -0.44
C GLU A 49 -3.34 23.19 -0.27
N ARG A 50 -4.13 22.99 -1.34
CA ARG A 50 -5.59 23.16 -1.31
C ARG A 50 -6.29 21.86 -0.92
N SER A 51 -7.42 21.99 -0.22
CA SER A 51 -8.24 20.83 0.10
C SER A 51 -8.70 20.14 -1.19
N PRO A 52 -8.60 18.80 -1.28
CA PRO A 52 -9.25 18.06 -2.37
C PRO A 52 -10.75 18.37 -2.45
N LEU A 53 -11.40 18.72 -1.34
CA LEU A 53 -12.81 19.09 -1.28
C LEU A 53 -13.10 20.38 -2.04
N ASP A 54 -12.15 21.32 -2.12
CA ASP A 54 -12.31 22.57 -2.85
C ASP A 54 -12.31 22.34 -4.38
N SER A 55 -11.67 21.28 -4.85
CA SER A 55 -11.62 20.86 -6.25
C SER A 55 -12.75 19.96 -6.70
N ILE A 56 -13.43 19.28 -5.75
CA ILE A 56 -14.50 18.29 -5.99
C ILE A 56 -15.86 18.97 -6.31
N GLY A 57 -15.94 20.29 -6.30
CA GLY A 57 -17.16 21.02 -6.69
C GLY A 57 -17.72 20.70 -8.10
N ARG A 58 -17.03 19.87 -8.90
CA ARG A 58 -17.41 19.54 -10.27
C ARG A 58 -17.64 18.06 -10.60
N GLU A 59 -17.28 17.10 -9.74
CA GLU A 59 -17.53 15.68 -10.01
C GLU A 59 -18.05 14.97 -8.76
N LYS A 60 -19.22 15.38 -8.29
CA LYS A 60 -20.03 14.60 -7.34
C LYS A 60 -20.72 13.44 -8.05
N GLU A 61 -20.00 12.53 -8.66
CA GLU A 61 -20.46 11.16 -8.73
C GLU A 61 -20.10 10.50 -7.40
N SER A 62 -20.99 10.67 -6.43
CA SER A 62 -20.86 10.13 -5.09
C SER A 62 -20.83 8.60 -5.18
N THR A 63 -19.68 8.01 -5.04
CA THR A 63 -19.66 6.65 -4.53
C THR A 63 -20.22 6.74 -3.11
N ASP A 64 -21.37 6.13 -2.84
CA ASP A 64 -21.98 6.10 -1.52
C ASP A 64 -21.09 5.29 -0.58
N GLY A 65 -20.09 5.94 0.00
CA GLY A 65 -19.12 5.31 0.88
C GLY A 65 -18.67 6.25 1.97
N GLU A 66 -18.28 5.68 3.09
CA GLU A 66 -17.73 6.38 4.25
C GLU A 66 -16.32 5.89 4.51
N CYS A 67 -15.41 6.81 4.85
CA CYS A 67 -14.08 6.47 5.30
C CYS A 67 -13.88 6.95 6.73
N LEU A 68 -13.61 6.01 7.63
CA LEU A 68 -13.34 6.27 9.04
C LEU A 68 -11.83 6.30 9.28
N THR A 69 -11.39 7.31 10.04
CA THR A 69 -10.02 7.40 10.54
C THR A 69 -9.92 6.78 11.93
N VAL A 70 -9.05 5.81 12.10
CA VAL A 70 -8.86 5.07 13.36
C VAL A 70 -7.44 5.29 13.86
N GLU A 71 -7.31 5.90 15.02
CA GLU A 71 -6.03 6.26 15.66
C GLU A 71 -5.84 5.56 17.01
N SER A 72 -6.88 4.91 17.53
CA SER A 72 -6.82 4.24 18.82
C SER A 72 -7.49 2.85 18.77
N SER A 73 -7.14 2.01 19.74
CA SER A 73 -7.76 0.70 19.90
C SER A 73 -9.25 0.79 20.28
N GLU A 74 -9.67 1.85 20.97
CA GLU A 74 -11.09 2.11 21.29
C GLU A 74 -11.88 2.40 20.01
N ALA A 75 -11.35 3.28 19.16
CA ALA A 75 -11.96 3.60 17.87
C ALA A 75 -12.07 2.34 16.97
N LEU A 76 -11.06 1.46 17.01
CA LEU A 76 -11.12 0.19 16.27
C LEU A 76 -12.21 -0.74 16.84
N ARG A 77 -12.32 -0.87 18.16
CA ARG A 77 -13.36 -1.70 18.81
C ARG A 77 -14.78 -1.28 18.43
N ALA A 78 -15.02 0.02 18.26
CA ALA A 78 -16.36 0.53 17.87
C ALA A 78 -16.82 0.03 16.50
N VAL A 79 -15.90 -0.43 15.64
CA VAL A 79 -16.21 -0.86 14.26
C VAL A 79 -15.74 -2.29 13.94
N GLU A 80 -15.09 -2.97 14.89
CA GLU A 80 -14.50 -4.29 14.63
C GLU A 80 -15.52 -5.36 14.21
N GLY A 81 -16.75 -5.28 14.69
CA GLY A 81 -17.83 -6.20 14.31
C GLY A 81 -18.21 -6.15 12.82
N ALA A 82 -17.89 -5.04 12.14
CA ALA A 82 -18.13 -4.87 10.71
C ALA A 82 -16.93 -5.31 9.83
N ILE A 83 -15.77 -5.61 10.44
CA ILE A 83 -14.56 -5.99 9.72
C ILE A 83 -14.51 -7.50 9.56
N PRO A 84 -14.47 -8.06 8.33
CA PRO A 84 -14.47 -9.49 8.12
C PRO A 84 -13.14 -10.13 8.55
N SER A 85 -13.19 -11.34 9.09
CA SER A 85 -12.00 -12.11 9.48
C SER A 85 -11.09 -12.50 8.30
N SER A 86 -11.60 -12.39 7.07
CA SER A 86 -10.87 -12.75 5.83
C SER A 86 -9.90 -11.68 5.33
N ILE A 87 -9.76 -10.54 6.04
CA ILE A 87 -8.78 -9.52 5.67
C ILE A 87 -7.34 -10.04 5.86
N THR A 88 -6.41 -9.51 5.06
CA THR A 88 -5.00 -9.97 5.06
C THR A 88 -4.32 -9.76 6.41
N TYR A 89 -4.58 -8.62 7.07
CA TYR A 89 -4.14 -8.37 8.44
C TYR A 89 -5.32 -8.49 9.39
N PRO A 90 -5.37 -9.55 10.24
CA PRO A 90 -6.44 -9.73 11.21
C PRO A 90 -6.46 -8.57 12.22
N LEU A 91 -7.58 -8.41 12.92
CA LEU A 91 -7.80 -7.34 13.89
C LEU A 91 -6.67 -7.17 14.91
N GLU A 92 -6.07 -8.28 15.35
CA GLU A 92 -4.92 -8.25 16.25
C GLU A 92 -3.72 -7.52 15.63
N SER A 93 -3.46 -7.72 14.34
CA SER A 93 -2.40 -7.00 13.62
C SER A 93 -2.73 -5.52 13.48
N LEU A 94 -4.00 -5.16 13.24
CA LEU A 94 -4.41 -3.75 13.20
C LEU A 94 -4.21 -3.07 14.56
N ARG A 95 -4.54 -3.75 15.67
CA ARG A 95 -4.26 -3.26 17.03
C ARG A 95 -2.76 -3.05 17.28
N LYS A 96 -1.90 -3.97 16.82
CA LYS A 96 -0.44 -3.81 16.92
C LYS A 96 0.05 -2.60 16.12
N TYR A 97 -0.49 -2.34 14.94
CA TYR A 97 -0.14 -1.15 14.16
C TYR A 97 -0.57 0.14 14.86
N LEU A 98 -1.77 0.18 15.44
CA LEU A 98 -2.22 1.33 16.25
C LEU A 98 -1.31 1.58 17.46
N ALA A 99 -0.89 0.52 18.17
CA ALA A 99 0.06 0.62 19.27
C ALA A 99 1.45 1.15 18.84
N GLN A 100 1.80 1.02 17.56
CA GLN A 100 3.02 1.58 16.95
C GLN A 100 2.83 3.02 16.43
N GLY A 101 1.71 3.67 16.74
CA GLY A 101 1.40 5.02 16.27
C GLY A 101 0.99 5.10 14.80
N CYS A 102 0.56 3.99 14.20
CA CYS A 102 -0.03 4.00 12.87
C CYS A 102 -1.46 4.55 12.91
N VAL A 103 -1.88 5.11 11.78
CA VAL A 103 -3.26 5.53 11.53
C VAL A 103 -3.87 4.58 10.49
N ILE A 104 -5.08 4.14 10.72
CA ILE A 104 -5.80 3.22 9.83
C ILE A 104 -7.02 3.96 9.27
N PHE A 105 -7.16 3.94 7.95
CA PHE A 105 -8.34 4.42 7.26
C PHE A 105 -9.16 3.21 6.83
N LEU A 106 -10.39 3.10 7.32
CA LEU A 106 -11.33 2.03 7.02
C LEU A 106 -12.42 2.56 6.10
N VAL A 107 -12.68 1.86 5.00
CA VAL A 107 -13.72 2.23 4.04
C VAL A 107 -14.90 1.28 4.17
N PHE A 108 -16.08 1.87 4.24
CA PHE A 108 -17.37 1.17 4.27
C PHE A 108 -18.27 1.70 3.16
N CYS A 109 -19.17 0.85 2.67
CA CYS A 109 -20.29 1.26 1.83
C CYS A 109 -21.60 0.95 2.54
N PRO A 110 -22.68 1.71 2.27
CA PRO A 110 -24.02 1.41 2.78
C PRO A 110 -24.49 0.06 2.21
N LYS A 111 -25.17 -0.73 3.03
CA LYS A 111 -25.81 -1.97 2.61
C LYS A 111 -27.32 -1.71 2.44
N GLY A 112 -27.73 -1.44 1.20
CA GLY A 112 -29.14 -1.18 0.90
C GLY A 112 -29.67 0.11 1.54
N THR A 113 -30.97 0.14 1.90
CA THR A 113 -31.66 1.28 2.51
C THR A 113 -31.53 1.36 4.03
N GLY A 114 -30.74 0.47 4.66
CA GLY A 114 -30.55 0.39 6.12
C GLY A 114 -29.27 1.05 6.62
N GLN A 115 -29.14 1.14 7.94
CA GLN A 115 -27.92 1.63 8.60
C GLN A 115 -26.75 0.63 8.58
N GLU A 116 -26.95 -0.56 8.02
CA GLU A 116 -25.89 -1.57 7.92
C GLU A 116 -24.79 -1.12 6.96
N ARG A 117 -23.56 -1.20 7.44
CA ARG A 117 -22.34 -0.86 6.68
C ARG A 117 -21.61 -2.12 6.28
N THR A 118 -21.15 -2.17 5.05
CA THR A 118 -20.31 -3.26 4.57
C THR A 118 -18.87 -2.79 4.42
N PHE A 119 -17.95 -3.53 5.01
CA PHE A 119 -16.53 -3.24 4.91
C PHE A 119 -16.02 -3.44 3.48
N VAL A 120 -15.30 -2.45 2.97
CA VAL A 120 -14.76 -2.41 1.60
C VAL A 120 -13.26 -2.63 1.57
N GLY A 121 -12.55 -2.06 2.56
CA GLY A 121 -11.10 -2.14 2.59
C GLY A 121 -10.47 -1.18 3.59
N TYR A 122 -9.14 -1.15 3.61
CA TYR A 122 -8.38 -0.30 4.53
C TYR A 122 -7.02 0.08 3.96
N VAL A 123 -6.43 1.10 4.57
CA VAL A 123 -5.01 1.44 4.41
C VAL A 123 -4.40 1.80 5.76
N ILE A 124 -3.14 1.43 5.93
CA ILE A 124 -2.36 1.70 7.14
C ILE A 124 -1.25 2.66 6.78
N TYR A 125 -1.16 3.77 7.53
CA TYR A 125 -0.09 4.74 7.42
C TYR A 125 0.65 4.92 8.73
N GLN A 126 1.94 5.26 8.63
CA GLN A 126 2.78 5.58 9.79
C GLN A 126 3.53 6.89 9.57
N ARG A 127 3.59 7.74 10.59
CA ARG A 127 4.28 9.04 10.54
C ARG A 127 5.75 8.88 10.87
N GLY A 128 6.61 9.55 10.11
CA GLY A 128 8.04 9.67 10.41
C GLY A 128 8.84 8.37 10.36
N VAL A 129 8.26 7.28 9.84
CA VAL A 129 8.95 6.00 9.66
C VAL A 129 8.84 5.57 8.21
N PHE A 130 9.91 5.07 7.64
CA PHE A 130 9.93 4.46 6.32
C PHE A 130 10.33 2.99 6.43
N SER A 131 9.61 2.13 5.71
CA SER A 131 9.86 0.69 5.71
C SER A 131 10.03 0.17 4.28
N VAL A 132 11.10 -0.57 4.03
CA VAL A 132 11.35 -1.21 2.75
C VAL A 132 12.16 -2.49 2.92
N LEU A 133 11.74 -3.57 2.26
CA LEU A 133 12.41 -4.87 2.26
C LEU A 133 12.67 -5.41 3.69
N GLY A 134 11.72 -5.21 4.61
CA GLY A 134 11.82 -5.67 5.99
C GLY A 134 12.70 -4.83 6.91
N ARG A 135 13.26 -3.71 6.42
CA ARG A 135 14.02 -2.74 7.22
C ARG A 135 13.17 -1.52 7.50
N GLU A 136 13.30 -0.97 8.69
CA GLU A 136 12.60 0.25 9.12
C GLU A 136 13.59 1.26 9.67
N LYS A 137 13.33 2.54 9.40
CA LYS A 137 14.11 3.65 9.95
C LYS A 137 13.21 4.86 10.16
N ALA A 138 13.43 5.57 11.26
CA ALA A 138 12.84 6.88 11.46
C ALA A 138 13.42 7.86 10.44
N LEU A 139 12.57 8.71 9.88
CA LEU A 139 12.96 9.76 8.95
C LEU A 139 12.81 11.13 9.61
N PRO A 140 13.73 12.07 9.36
CA PRO A 140 13.68 13.43 9.90
C PRO A 140 12.66 14.32 9.17
N PHE A 141 11.73 13.74 8.41
CA PHE A 141 10.77 14.48 7.60
C PHE A 141 9.36 14.33 8.14
N ASN A 142 8.54 15.36 7.95
CA ASN A 142 7.10 15.28 8.20
C ASN A 142 6.39 14.51 7.07
N MET A 143 6.63 13.21 7.04
CA MET A 143 6.23 12.29 5.99
C MET A 143 5.34 11.18 6.54
N PHE A 144 4.35 10.78 5.76
CA PHE A 144 3.40 9.73 6.08
C PHE A 144 3.65 8.53 5.16
N PHE A 145 4.10 7.43 5.72
CA PHE A 145 4.44 6.23 5.00
C PHE A 145 3.27 5.26 4.91
N GLY A 146 2.84 4.93 3.67
CA GLY A 146 1.84 3.90 3.41
C GLY A 146 2.43 2.50 3.57
N ARG A 147 2.06 1.82 4.66
CA ARG A 147 2.55 0.46 4.96
C ARG A 147 1.81 -0.61 4.18
N TYR A 148 0.49 -0.52 4.15
CA TYR A 148 -0.35 -1.54 3.55
C TYR A 148 -1.68 -0.98 3.10
N ARG A 149 -2.20 -1.51 2.01
CA ARG A 149 -3.52 -1.18 1.47
C ARG A 149 -4.21 -2.43 0.96
N GLN A 150 -5.47 -2.62 1.32
CA GLN A 150 -6.33 -3.67 0.78
C GLN A 150 -7.70 -3.11 0.42
N THR A 151 -8.18 -3.47 -0.76
CA THR A 151 -9.59 -3.37 -1.15
C THR A 151 -10.06 -4.79 -1.43
N LEU A 152 -11.17 -5.19 -0.84
CA LEU A 152 -11.74 -6.52 -1.05
C LEU A 152 -12.06 -6.71 -2.54
N PRO A 153 -11.88 -7.93 -3.08
CA PRO A 153 -11.96 -8.19 -4.52
C PRO A 153 -13.28 -7.71 -5.15
N GLU A 154 -14.40 -7.92 -4.48
CA GLU A 154 -15.75 -7.58 -4.91
C GLU A 154 -16.01 -6.07 -5.04
N TYR A 155 -15.20 -5.22 -4.37
CA TYR A 155 -15.30 -3.75 -4.40
C TYR A 155 -14.23 -3.09 -5.26
N ARG A 156 -13.38 -3.87 -5.95
CA ARG A 156 -12.38 -3.30 -6.83
C ARG A 156 -13.02 -2.67 -8.07
N GLY A 157 -12.41 -1.58 -8.57
CA GLY A 157 -12.94 -0.85 -9.72
C GLY A 157 -14.08 0.13 -9.41
N GLN A 158 -14.67 0.10 -8.22
CA GLN A 158 -15.82 0.92 -7.82
C GLN A 158 -15.45 2.27 -7.17
N ARG A 159 -14.26 2.80 -7.42
CA ARG A 159 -13.76 4.12 -6.98
C ARG A 159 -13.66 4.35 -5.47
N TYR A 160 -13.87 3.36 -4.61
CA TYR A 160 -13.70 3.51 -3.15
C TYR A 160 -12.32 4.00 -2.72
N SER A 161 -11.32 3.79 -3.58
CA SER A 161 -9.99 4.36 -3.37
C SER A 161 -9.97 5.89 -3.38
N SER A 162 -10.92 6.54 -4.06
CA SER A 162 -10.99 8.01 -4.09
C SER A 162 -11.44 8.56 -2.74
N ILE A 163 -12.45 7.95 -2.11
CA ILE A 163 -12.93 8.33 -0.77
C ILE A 163 -11.77 8.22 0.24
N LEU A 164 -11.06 7.09 0.19
CA LEU A 164 -9.91 6.85 1.05
C LEU A 164 -8.81 7.91 0.85
N ASN A 165 -8.50 8.25 -0.40
CA ASN A 165 -7.49 9.24 -0.71
C ASN A 165 -7.91 10.63 -0.21
N ILE A 166 -9.17 11.04 -0.40
CA ILE A 166 -9.70 12.32 0.08
C ILE A 166 -9.60 12.41 1.61
N THR A 167 -10.09 11.39 2.33
CA THR A 167 -10.05 11.38 3.79
C THR A 167 -8.61 11.40 4.32
N ARG A 168 -7.71 10.63 3.70
CA ARG A 168 -6.28 10.63 4.04
C ARG A 168 -5.66 12.01 3.81
N ASP A 169 -5.92 12.62 2.67
CA ASP A 169 -5.33 13.91 2.30
C ASP A 169 -5.81 15.01 3.25
N GLU A 170 -7.09 15.00 3.61
CA GLU A 170 -7.63 15.90 4.62
C GLU A 170 -7.02 15.67 6.02
N TYR A 171 -6.84 14.40 6.41
CA TYR A 171 -6.13 14.05 7.64
C TYR A 171 -4.69 14.58 7.63
N CYS A 172 -3.97 14.37 6.52
CA CYS A 172 -2.61 14.86 6.37
C CYS A 172 -2.53 16.38 6.50
N ARG A 173 -3.43 17.12 5.85
CA ARG A 173 -3.51 18.57 5.91
C ARG A 173 -3.74 19.06 7.33
N ARG A 174 -4.73 18.49 8.05
CA ARG A 174 -5.04 18.84 9.46
C ARG A 174 -3.88 18.58 10.41
N ASN A 175 -3.08 17.57 10.13
CA ASN A 175 -1.94 17.16 10.96
C ASN A 175 -0.59 17.70 10.46
N GLY A 176 -0.59 18.63 9.49
CA GLY A 176 0.60 19.27 8.96
C GLY A 176 1.56 18.29 8.26
N ILE A 177 1.05 17.17 7.72
CA ILE A 177 1.87 16.20 6.99
C ILE A 177 2.04 16.71 5.56
N GLN A 178 3.30 16.91 5.15
CA GLN A 178 3.64 17.56 3.88
C GLN A 178 3.88 16.55 2.75
N PHE A 179 4.30 15.34 3.08
CA PHE A 179 4.70 14.35 2.09
C PHE A 179 4.08 12.98 2.38
N LEU A 180 3.68 12.31 1.31
CA LEU A 180 3.31 10.90 1.33
C LEU A 180 4.39 10.09 0.64
N CYS A 181 4.70 8.92 1.18
CA CYS A 181 5.57 7.96 0.53
C CYS A 181 5.05 6.53 0.70
N GLY A 182 5.61 5.63 -0.07
CA GLY A 182 5.27 4.22 0.00
C GLY A 182 6.21 3.37 -0.85
N THR A 183 5.99 2.09 -0.85
CA THR A 183 6.72 1.15 -1.71
C THR A 183 5.75 0.29 -2.51
N ILE A 184 6.06 0.10 -3.80
CA ILE A 184 5.24 -0.71 -4.72
C ILE A 184 6.15 -1.73 -5.41
N ALA A 185 5.75 -2.99 -5.43
CA ALA A 185 6.45 -4.01 -6.18
C ALA A 185 6.37 -3.70 -7.69
N PRO A 186 7.46 -3.85 -8.47
CA PRO A 186 7.47 -3.53 -9.90
C PRO A 186 6.47 -4.34 -10.73
N ASP A 187 6.13 -5.54 -10.29
CA ASP A 187 5.15 -6.43 -10.90
C ASP A 187 3.71 -6.08 -10.54
N ASN A 188 3.49 -5.25 -9.51
CA ASN A 188 2.16 -4.75 -9.15
C ASN A 188 1.77 -3.56 -10.05
N ARG A 189 1.57 -3.85 -11.36
CA ARG A 189 1.29 -2.85 -12.40
C ARG A 189 0.04 -2.02 -12.11
N SER A 190 -1.00 -2.62 -11.53
CA SER A 190 -2.25 -1.91 -11.22
C SER A 190 -2.06 -0.84 -10.14
N SER A 191 -1.36 -1.18 -9.05
CA SER A 191 -1.03 -0.22 -8.00
C SER A 191 -0.08 0.85 -8.50
N LEU A 192 0.93 0.47 -9.30
CA LEU A 192 1.88 1.42 -9.87
C LEU A 192 1.18 2.41 -10.81
N LYS A 193 0.35 1.92 -11.74
CA LYS A 193 -0.45 2.78 -12.60
C LYS A 193 -1.34 3.73 -11.81
N SER A 194 -2.06 3.24 -10.80
CA SER A 194 -2.91 4.08 -9.94
C SER A 194 -2.10 5.16 -9.23
N ALA A 195 -0.97 4.80 -8.63
CA ALA A 195 -0.12 5.76 -7.92
C ALA A 195 0.40 6.87 -8.85
N LEU A 196 0.89 6.52 -10.05
CA LEU A 196 1.50 7.48 -10.96
C LEU A 196 0.47 8.36 -11.70
N THR A 197 -0.70 7.80 -12.07
CA THR A 197 -1.65 8.53 -12.93
C THR A 197 -2.77 9.22 -12.16
N ARG A 198 -3.20 8.68 -11.03
CA ARG A 198 -4.30 9.24 -10.23
C ARG A 198 -3.84 9.94 -8.96
N ASP A 199 -2.84 9.35 -8.30
CA ASP A 199 -2.43 9.80 -6.98
C ASP A 199 -1.18 10.71 -7.05
N GLU A 200 -0.71 11.04 -8.27
CA GLU A 200 0.40 11.97 -8.56
C GLU A 200 1.73 11.62 -7.86
N TYR A 201 1.93 10.35 -7.53
CA TYR A 201 3.20 9.90 -6.98
C TYR A 201 4.29 9.90 -8.06
N LYS A 202 5.51 10.22 -7.64
CA LYS A 202 6.73 10.08 -8.45
C LYS A 202 7.51 8.86 -7.98
N ILE A 203 8.13 8.12 -8.90
CA ILE A 203 9.12 7.12 -8.54
C ILE A 203 10.42 7.86 -8.26
N ILE A 204 10.88 7.80 -7.01
CA ILE A 204 12.10 8.50 -6.58
C ILE A 204 13.30 7.55 -6.44
N GLY A 205 13.08 6.25 -6.51
CA GLY A 205 14.13 5.26 -6.43
C GLY A 205 13.61 3.84 -6.48
N THR A 206 14.55 2.89 -6.40
CA THR A 206 14.24 1.46 -6.32
C THR A 206 15.15 0.81 -5.29
N ALA A 207 14.55 0.18 -4.29
CA ALA A 207 15.27 -0.68 -3.36
C ALA A 207 15.27 -2.12 -3.88
N VAL A 208 16.42 -2.78 -3.81
CA VAL A 208 16.61 -4.16 -4.26
C VAL A 208 17.26 -4.94 -3.13
N ARG A 209 16.79 -6.16 -2.94
CA ARG A 209 17.41 -7.17 -2.08
C ARG A 209 17.66 -8.41 -2.93
N VAL A 210 18.89 -8.90 -2.92
CA VAL A 210 19.28 -10.15 -3.56
C VAL A 210 19.81 -11.07 -2.46
N SER A 211 19.25 -12.26 -2.36
CA SER A 211 19.75 -13.30 -1.47
C SER A 211 20.14 -14.54 -2.27
N ILE A 212 21.31 -15.11 -1.97
CA ILE A 212 21.88 -16.26 -2.66
C ILE A 212 22.14 -17.36 -1.64
N LEU A 213 22.03 -18.61 -2.07
CA LEU A 213 22.28 -19.80 -1.26
C LEU A 213 21.50 -19.80 0.08
N ARG A 214 20.16 -19.64 -0.01
CA ARG A 214 19.25 -19.61 1.14
C ARG A 214 19.56 -18.49 2.14
N GLY A 215 20.05 -17.33 1.63
CA GLY A 215 20.35 -16.17 2.47
C GLY A 215 21.75 -16.17 3.09
N ARG A 216 22.64 -17.09 2.72
CA ARG A 216 24.06 -17.04 3.17
C ARG A 216 24.75 -15.77 2.69
N PHE A 217 24.38 -15.29 1.50
CA PHE A 217 24.88 -14.03 0.95
C PHE A 217 23.68 -13.13 0.66
N VAL A 218 23.66 -11.95 1.25
CA VAL A 218 22.58 -10.96 1.06
C VAL A 218 23.24 -9.66 0.61
N TRP A 219 22.78 -9.16 -0.53
CA TRP A 219 23.08 -7.81 -0.99
C TRP A 219 21.79 -7.00 -0.98
N GLU A 220 21.85 -5.78 -0.46
CA GLU A 220 20.73 -4.88 -0.38
C GLU A 220 21.14 -3.48 -0.80
N THR A 221 20.19 -2.72 -1.38
CA THR A 221 20.40 -1.29 -1.59
C THR A 221 20.77 -0.62 -0.27
N PRO A 222 21.90 0.09 -0.20
CA PRO A 222 22.33 0.80 1.01
C PRO A 222 21.24 1.77 1.47
N TRP A 223 21.07 1.87 2.80
CA TRP A 223 20.02 2.75 3.37
C TRP A 223 20.28 4.22 3.04
N GLU A 224 21.54 4.63 3.04
CA GLU A 224 21.99 5.99 2.73
C GLU A 224 21.51 6.43 1.34
N ARG A 225 21.49 5.49 0.38
CA ARG A 225 20.97 5.75 -0.98
C ARG A 225 19.47 5.97 -1.01
N ILE A 226 18.73 5.23 -0.19
CA ILE A 226 17.28 5.37 -0.05
C ILE A 226 16.97 6.71 0.62
N GLU A 227 17.68 7.02 1.69
CA GLU A 227 17.53 8.27 2.44
C GLU A 227 17.86 9.48 1.57
N ALA A 228 18.96 9.43 0.81
CA ALA A 228 19.33 10.49 -0.13
C ALA A 228 18.22 10.74 -1.17
N ALA A 229 17.65 9.69 -1.75
CA ALA A 229 16.55 9.83 -2.71
C ALA A 229 15.32 10.51 -2.10
N LEU A 230 14.98 10.19 -0.85
CA LEU A 230 13.88 10.84 -0.12
C LEU A 230 14.21 12.30 0.20
N GLN A 231 15.44 12.59 0.62
CA GLN A 231 15.91 13.95 0.90
C GLN A 231 15.89 14.83 -0.35
N ASP A 232 16.38 14.31 -1.46
CA ASP A 232 16.42 15.03 -2.72
C ASP A 232 15.00 15.35 -3.22
N PHE A 233 14.09 14.39 -3.09
CA PHE A 233 12.68 14.61 -3.40
C PHE A 233 12.10 15.74 -2.54
N VAL A 234 12.28 15.68 -1.21
CA VAL A 234 11.78 16.72 -0.29
C VAL A 234 12.36 18.10 -0.64
N ARG A 235 13.67 18.19 -0.92
CA ARG A 235 14.32 19.44 -1.30
C ARG A 235 13.76 20.00 -2.60
N GLN A 236 13.53 19.17 -3.62
CA GLN A 236 12.96 19.59 -4.90
C GLN A 236 11.54 20.12 -4.74
N GLU A 237 10.70 19.42 -4.01
CA GLU A 237 9.29 19.78 -3.80
C GLU A 237 9.10 20.99 -2.84
N THR A 238 10.11 21.32 -2.04
CA THR A 238 10.06 22.48 -1.12
C THR A 238 10.53 23.77 -1.81
N ARG A 239 11.34 23.66 -2.88
CA ARG A 239 11.88 24.81 -3.63
C ARG A 239 10.98 25.27 -4.78
N GLY A 240 10.09 24.43 -5.27
CA GLY A 240 9.09 24.72 -6.30
C GLY A 240 7.75 25.11 -5.71
#